data_b68242c6bb6ece8da637a99b21d7ab4f
#
_entry.id   b68242c6bb6ece8da637a99b21d7ab4f
#
_cell.length_a   1.000
_cell.length_b   1.000
_cell.length_c   1.000
_cell.angle_alpha   90.00
_cell.angle_beta   90.00
_cell.angle_gamma   90.00
#
_symmetry.space_group_name_H-M   'P 1'
#
loop_
_entity.id
_entity.type
_entity.pdbx_description
1 polymer ?
#
loop_
_entity_poly.entity_id
_entity_poly.type
_entity_poly.pdbx_seq_one_letter_code
_entity_poly.pdbx_strand_id
1 'polypeptide(L)'
;MKKFDFTSVNQRQSYCRRRARPTLWISAAIACFSLFGKVASGQEDPVLPPGTYRLEMIMASITRVPVFGTSKSASKSISLVEIKRDGTELIQTHKTCDFRVLEDSKFIKMIFPDKFVAALAQHTYPLQFDKDEQGWRYRADLGVERIGYKSSGNDTALPAKIDDPAVYDWDGDGKPAATLKVSIPLLPDGEFYVVQRGHSILNGRVVQPGKIEGSIETQLFEQRVLGAWPSFLNQSAEVKPDPKGSRFVLTQAPGVTSCETLLSTGKS
;
A
#
# COMPACT_ATOMS: atom_id res chain seq x y z
N MET A 1 -14.17 40.37 -29.52
CA MET A 1 -13.66 40.90 -30.79
C MET A 1 -12.17 40.67 -30.85
N LYS A 2 -11.74 39.82 -31.67
CA LYS A 2 -10.72 39.70 -32.70
C LYS A 2 -10.40 38.24 -32.92
N LYS A 3 -10.93 37.75 -34.02
CA LYS A 3 -10.53 36.56 -34.76
C LYS A 3 -9.14 36.85 -35.38
N PHE A 4 -8.36 35.82 -35.55
CA PHE A 4 -7.47 35.72 -36.69
C PHE A 4 -7.32 34.26 -37.13
N ASP A 5 -7.41 34.16 -38.44
CA ASP A 5 -7.65 33.05 -39.29
C ASP A 5 -6.39 32.27 -39.72
N PHE A 6 -6.68 31.07 -40.22
CA PHE A 6 -6.00 30.20 -41.17
C PHE A 6 -5.12 30.88 -42.26
N THR A 7 -4.03 30.17 -42.65
CA THR A 7 -3.65 29.82 -44.04
C THR A 7 -2.46 28.88 -44.00
N SER A 8 -2.51 27.66 -44.39
CA SER A 8 -2.32 26.89 -45.64
C SER A 8 -1.31 27.43 -46.64
N VAL A 9 -0.33 26.63 -47.08
CA VAL A 9 0.32 26.51 -48.42
C VAL A 9 1.32 25.35 -48.36
N ASN A 10 1.12 24.21 -48.97
CA ASN A 10 1.14 23.76 -50.34
C ASN A 10 2.53 23.27 -50.82
N GLN A 11 2.52 22.00 -51.15
CA GLN A 11 3.23 21.22 -52.20
C GLN A 11 4.45 21.77 -52.88
N ARG A 12 5.45 20.93 -53.05
CA ARG A 12 6.04 20.61 -54.40
C ARG A 12 6.67 19.24 -54.48
N GLN A 13 6.08 18.47 -55.39
CA GLN A 13 6.67 17.32 -56.05
C GLN A 13 7.79 17.76 -56.99
N SER A 14 8.83 17.01 -57.16
CA SER A 14 9.60 17.00 -58.40
C SER A 14 10.08 15.60 -58.74
N TYR A 15 9.52 15.13 -59.82
CA TYR A 15 9.91 14.01 -60.64
C TYR A 15 11.32 14.20 -61.25
N CYS A 16 12.12 13.17 -61.31
CA CYS A 16 13.11 13.01 -62.36
C CYS A 16 13.21 11.56 -62.78
N ARG A 17 12.71 11.33 -64.03
CA ARG A 17 12.91 10.12 -64.83
C ARG A 17 14.21 10.26 -65.64
N ARG A 18 14.91 9.13 -65.84
CA ARG A 18 15.44 8.61 -67.11
C ARG A 18 16.58 7.63 -66.85
N ARG A 19 16.51 6.53 -67.40
CA ARG A 19 16.66 5.65 -68.62
C ARG A 19 17.80 4.67 -68.36
N ALA A 20 17.53 3.41 -68.36
CA ALA A 20 17.59 2.29 -69.30
C ALA A 20 18.95 1.78 -69.78
N ARG A 21 19.24 0.52 -69.39
CA ARG A 21 19.83 -0.63 -70.11
C ARG A 21 21.33 -0.66 -70.37
N PRO A 22 21.92 -1.91 -70.67
CA PRO A 22 21.71 -3.26 -70.13
C PRO A 22 23.02 -4.07 -69.89
N THR A 23 22.82 -5.30 -69.48
CA THR A 23 23.63 -6.54 -69.69
C THR A 23 24.77 -6.90 -68.76
N LEU A 24 24.68 -7.95 -68.18
CA LEU A 24 25.07 -9.37 -68.33
C LEU A 24 25.91 -9.96 -67.19
N TRP A 25 25.45 -11.08 -66.74
CA TRP A 25 26.11 -12.30 -66.27
C TRP A 25 26.64 -12.49 -64.86
N ILE A 26 26.04 -13.48 -64.25
CA ILE A 26 26.54 -14.66 -63.55
C ILE A 26 27.02 -14.43 -62.09
N SER A 27 26.32 -14.96 -61.15
CA SER A 27 26.57 -16.18 -60.40
C SER A 27 25.69 -16.25 -59.16
N ALA A 28 25.06 -17.40 -59.04
CA ALA A 28 24.25 -17.77 -57.88
C ALA A 28 25.10 -17.88 -56.65
N ALA A 29 24.65 -17.18 -55.57
CA ALA A 29 24.93 -17.58 -54.22
C ALA A 29 23.65 -17.38 -53.42
N ILE A 30 22.91 -18.48 -53.25
CA ILE A 30 21.76 -18.56 -52.33
C ILE A 30 22.34 -18.49 -50.93
N ALA A 31 22.38 -17.27 -50.37
CA ALA A 31 22.54 -17.10 -48.94
C ALA A 31 21.12 -17.05 -48.32
N CYS A 32 20.67 -18.24 -47.87
CA CYS A 32 19.55 -18.31 -46.93
C CYS A 32 19.89 -17.53 -45.66
N PHE A 33 19.56 -16.25 -45.65
CA PHE A 33 19.50 -15.48 -44.44
C PHE A 33 18.22 -15.90 -43.71
N SER A 34 18.34 -16.94 -42.88
CA SER A 34 17.35 -17.26 -41.87
C SER A 34 17.23 -16.06 -40.91
N LEU A 35 16.25 -15.22 -41.18
CA LEU A 35 15.73 -14.25 -40.22
C LEU A 35 15.12 -15.04 -39.05
N PHE A 36 15.99 -15.48 -38.13
CA PHE A 36 15.56 -15.79 -36.80
C PHE A 36 15.10 -14.48 -36.18
N GLY A 37 13.82 -14.18 -36.37
CA GLY A 37 13.14 -13.23 -35.55
C GLY A 37 13.33 -13.66 -34.10
N LYS A 38 14.14 -12.91 -33.32
CA LYS A 38 14.11 -13.01 -31.89
C LYS A 38 12.69 -12.65 -31.46
N VAL A 39 11.88 -13.67 -31.25
CA VAL A 39 10.70 -13.54 -30.36
C VAL A 39 11.30 -13.05 -29.06
N ALA A 40 11.08 -11.81 -28.75
CA ALA A 40 11.31 -11.29 -27.41
C ALA A 40 10.35 -12.07 -26.52
N SER A 41 10.79 -13.21 -26.00
CA SER A 41 10.16 -13.84 -24.87
C SER A 41 10.24 -12.78 -23.77
N GLY A 42 9.09 -12.25 -23.39
CA GLY A 42 8.97 -11.40 -22.19
C GLY A 42 9.54 -12.21 -21.05
N GLN A 43 10.79 -11.97 -20.72
CA GLN A 43 11.48 -12.62 -19.62
C GLN A 43 10.79 -12.09 -18.36
N GLU A 44 9.95 -12.91 -17.78
CA GLU A 44 9.41 -12.63 -16.44
C GLU A 44 10.61 -12.37 -15.56
N ASP A 45 10.58 -11.21 -14.88
CA ASP A 45 11.67 -10.81 -14.02
C ASP A 45 11.69 -11.77 -12.83
N PRO A 46 12.70 -12.66 -12.69
CA PRO A 46 12.66 -13.75 -11.71
C PRO A 46 12.75 -13.25 -10.27
N VAL A 47 12.89 -11.93 -10.09
CA VAL A 47 13.17 -11.29 -8.80
C VAL A 47 11.89 -10.96 -8.02
N LEU A 48 10.81 -10.60 -8.72
CA LEU A 48 9.50 -10.37 -8.13
C LEU A 48 8.41 -10.99 -9.03
N PRO A 49 8.24 -12.32 -9.01
CA PRO A 49 7.25 -12.98 -9.84
C PRO A 49 5.83 -12.60 -9.38
N PRO A 50 4.86 -12.48 -10.32
CA PRO A 50 3.46 -12.41 -9.97
C PRO A 50 3.04 -13.59 -9.09
N GLY A 51 2.12 -13.33 -8.15
CA GLY A 51 1.66 -14.35 -7.22
C GLY A 51 1.31 -13.80 -5.86
N THR A 52 1.23 -14.69 -4.89
CA THR A 52 0.85 -14.35 -3.51
C THR A 52 2.06 -14.14 -2.62
N TYR A 53 1.92 -13.17 -1.73
CA TYR A 53 2.95 -12.75 -0.79
C TYR A 53 2.34 -12.55 0.60
N ARG A 54 3.17 -12.73 1.61
CA ARG A 54 2.92 -12.35 3.00
C ARG A 54 3.59 -11.01 3.24
N LEU A 55 2.81 -9.98 3.55
CA LEU A 55 3.30 -8.69 3.99
C LEU A 55 3.18 -8.58 5.51
N GLU A 56 4.29 -8.37 6.18
CA GLU A 56 4.35 -8.03 7.59
C GLU A 56 4.78 -6.58 7.72
N MET A 57 3.96 -5.75 8.34
CA MET A 57 4.31 -4.37 8.65
C MET A 57 4.38 -4.20 10.16
N ILE A 58 5.42 -3.55 10.63
CA ILE A 58 5.56 -3.07 12.00
C ILE A 58 5.54 -1.56 11.94
N MET A 59 4.53 -0.96 12.55
CA MET A 59 4.37 0.49 12.66
C MET A 59 4.63 0.90 14.10
N ALA A 60 5.75 1.55 14.32
CA ALA A 60 6.11 2.09 15.63
C ALA A 60 5.50 3.47 15.82
N SER A 61 5.11 3.76 17.05
CA SER A 61 4.55 5.05 17.45
C SER A 61 5.03 5.48 18.82
N ILE A 62 4.97 6.80 19.02
CA ILE A 62 5.19 7.45 20.32
C ILE A 62 3.86 8.03 20.73
N THR A 63 3.33 7.54 21.84
CA THR A 63 2.06 7.99 22.42
C THR A 63 2.33 8.84 23.64
N ARG A 64 1.77 10.04 23.68
CA ARG A 64 1.78 10.91 24.84
C ARG A 64 0.37 11.01 25.42
N VAL A 65 0.23 10.56 26.65
CA VAL A 65 -1.03 10.65 27.39
C VAL A 65 -0.83 11.63 28.54
N PRO A 66 -1.67 12.67 28.71
CA PRO A 66 -1.62 13.51 29.88
C PRO A 66 -1.66 12.65 31.15
N VAL A 67 -0.92 13.01 32.19
CA VAL A 67 -0.81 12.26 33.47
C VAL A 67 0.01 10.98 33.41
N PHE A 68 -0.06 10.18 32.32
CA PHE A 68 0.66 8.89 32.17
C PHE A 68 2.02 9.03 31.47
N GLY A 69 2.31 10.21 30.88
CA GLY A 69 3.58 10.48 30.23
C GLY A 69 3.67 9.97 28.79
N THR A 70 4.89 9.67 28.36
CA THR A 70 5.20 9.24 26.99
C THR A 70 5.60 7.77 26.99
N SER A 71 4.99 7.01 26.09
CA SER A 71 5.31 5.60 25.85
C SER A 71 5.61 5.34 24.38
N LYS A 72 6.44 4.32 24.10
CA LYS A 72 6.62 3.77 22.76
C LYS A 72 5.77 2.53 22.63
N SER A 73 5.15 2.38 21.47
CA SER A 73 4.38 1.20 21.12
C SER A 73 4.64 0.82 19.68
N ALA A 74 4.34 -0.41 19.32
CA ALA A 74 4.38 -0.86 17.96
C ALA A 74 3.17 -1.73 17.66
N SER A 75 2.59 -1.57 16.50
CA SER A 75 1.58 -2.47 15.97
C SER A 75 2.16 -3.32 14.86
N LYS A 76 1.68 -4.55 14.75
CA LYS A 76 2.02 -5.47 13.66
C LYS A 76 0.76 -5.79 12.88
N SER A 77 0.81 -5.62 11.57
CA SER A 77 -0.18 -6.17 10.65
C SER A 77 0.42 -7.29 9.81
N ILE A 78 -0.43 -8.25 9.47
CA ILE A 78 -0.13 -9.32 8.52
C ILE A 78 -1.18 -9.27 7.43
N SER A 79 -0.75 -9.11 6.19
CA SER A 79 -1.63 -9.04 5.04
C SER A 79 -1.27 -10.08 4.00
N LEU A 80 -2.31 -10.66 3.39
CA LEU A 80 -2.18 -11.41 2.15
C LEU A 80 -2.11 -10.39 1.00
N VAL A 81 -1.04 -10.44 0.22
CA VAL A 81 -0.82 -9.56 -0.91
C VAL A 81 -0.80 -10.38 -2.19
N GLU A 82 -1.57 -9.97 -3.17
CA GLU A 82 -1.52 -10.54 -4.51
C GLU A 82 -0.87 -9.53 -5.46
N ILE A 83 0.24 -9.90 -6.07
CA ILE A 83 0.94 -9.11 -7.08
C ILE A 83 0.58 -9.65 -8.45
N LYS A 84 0.10 -8.77 -9.33
CA LYS A 84 -0.27 -9.07 -10.72
C LYS A 84 0.32 -8.06 -11.67
N ARG A 85 0.42 -8.46 -12.93
CA ARG A 85 0.70 -7.55 -14.03
C ARG A 85 -0.62 -7.15 -14.69
N ASP A 86 -0.84 -5.86 -14.83
CA ASP A 86 -1.96 -5.27 -15.57
C ASP A 86 -1.37 -4.47 -16.74
N GLY A 87 -1.40 -5.06 -17.93
CA GLY A 87 -0.66 -4.53 -19.08
C GLY A 87 0.85 -4.44 -18.81
N THR A 88 1.37 -3.23 -18.80
CA THR A 88 2.79 -2.93 -18.50
C THR A 88 3.05 -2.63 -17.04
N GLU A 89 2.01 -2.44 -16.25
CA GLU A 89 2.12 -2.05 -14.85
C GLU A 89 2.06 -3.25 -13.91
N LEU A 90 2.72 -3.12 -12.77
CA LEU A 90 2.55 -4.03 -11.65
C LEU A 90 1.55 -3.41 -10.67
N ILE A 91 0.61 -4.22 -10.25
CA ILE A 91 -0.36 -3.87 -9.21
C ILE A 91 -0.27 -4.88 -8.08
N GLN A 92 -0.63 -4.44 -6.89
CA GLN A 92 -0.71 -5.28 -5.71
C GLN A 92 -2.02 -5.04 -4.97
N THR A 93 -2.67 -6.12 -4.58
CA THR A 93 -3.90 -6.08 -3.79
C THR A 93 -3.62 -6.58 -2.40
N HIS A 94 -3.91 -5.77 -1.40
CA HIS A 94 -3.69 -6.09 0.02
C HIS A 94 -5.01 -6.46 0.69
N LYS A 95 -4.99 -7.54 1.46
CA LYS A 95 -6.04 -7.94 2.38
C LYS A 95 -5.44 -8.16 3.76
N THR A 96 -5.80 -7.32 4.72
CA THR A 96 -5.32 -7.47 6.10
C THR A 96 -5.94 -8.70 6.75
N CYS A 97 -5.10 -9.56 7.33
CA CYS A 97 -5.48 -10.83 7.95
C CYS A 97 -5.33 -10.81 9.47
N ASP A 98 -4.41 -10.01 10.00
CA ASP A 98 -4.16 -9.85 11.44
C ASP A 98 -3.65 -8.44 11.71
N PHE A 99 -4.08 -7.90 12.85
CA PHE A 99 -3.59 -6.60 13.33
C PHE A 99 -3.55 -6.62 14.85
N ARG A 100 -2.37 -6.38 15.43
CA ARG A 100 -2.18 -6.46 16.88
C ARG A 100 -1.10 -5.51 17.39
N VAL A 101 -1.17 -5.14 18.66
CA VAL A 101 -0.10 -4.43 19.35
C VAL A 101 0.99 -5.40 19.76
N LEU A 102 2.27 -5.07 19.48
CA LEU A 102 3.42 -5.90 19.81
C LEU A 102 3.94 -5.64 21.22
N GLU A 103 3.95 -4.38 21.61
CA GLU A 103 4.44 -3.92 22.90
C GLU A 103 3.33 -3.14 23.59
N ASP A 104 2.74 -3.78 24.57
CA ASP A 104 1.80 -3.12 25.48
C ASP A 104 2.59 -2.43 26.58
N SER A 105 2.13 -1.25 26.98
CA SER A 105 2.60 -0.68 28.24
C SER A 105 2.23 -1.64 29.37
N LYS A 106 3.04 -1.70 30.42
CA LYS A 106 2.72 -2.53 31.60
C LYS A 106 1.37 -2.23 32.24
N PHE A 107 0.79 -1.08 31.88
CA PHE A 107 -0.43 -0.54 32.51
C PHE A 107 -1.62 -0.45 31.57
N ILE A 108 -1.42 -0.46 30.24
CA ILE A 108 -2.50 -0.29 29.27
C ILE A 108 -2.28 -1.25 28.13
N LYS A 109 -3.22 -2.17 27.93
CA LYS A 109 -3.24 -3.09 26.81
C LYS A 109 -4.32 -2.66 25.83
N MET A 110 -3.88 -2.32 24.59
CA MET A 110 -4.78 -2.01 23.47
C MET A 110 -5.07 -3.28 22.66
N ILE A 111 -6.32 -3.46 22.29
CA ILE A 111 -6.77 -4.63 21.51
C ILE A 111 -7.58 -4.12 20.34
N PHE A 112 -7.23 -4.58 19.15
CA PHE A 112 -8.02 -4.39 17.93
C PHE A 112 -9.00 -5.56 17.82
N PRO A 113 -10.32 -5.31 17.92
CA PRO A 113 -11.32 -6.38 17.81
C PRO A 113 -11.31 -7.03 16.40
N ASP A 114 -11.78 -8.28 16.31
CA ASP A 114 -11.90 -8.99 15.01
C ASP A 114 -12.75 -8.20 14.00
N LYS A 115 -13.82 -7.54 14.47
CA LYS A 115 -14.66 -6.67 13.64
C LYS A 115 -13.88 -5.49 13.07
N PHE A 116 -13.01 -4.87 13.85
CA PHE A 116 -12.11 -3.82 13.37
C PHE A 116 -11.20 -4.35 12.24
N VAL A 117 -10.55 -5.50 12.45
CA VAL A 117 -9.66 -6.10 11.45
C VAL A 117 -10.43 -6.48 10.18
N ALA A 118 -11.65 -7.02 10.34
CA ALA A 118 -12.50 -7.38 9.22
C ALA A 118 -12.99 -6.18 8.41
N ALA A 119 -13.13 -5.01 9.05
CA ALA A 119 -13.54 -3.77 8.40
C ALA A 119 -12.41 -3.09 7.60
N LEU A 120 -11.15 -3.47 7.84
CA LEU A 120 -10.03 -3.01 7.02
C LEU A 120 -10.23 -3.51 5.58
N ALA A 121 -10.55 -2.58 4.70
CA ALA A 121 -10.91 -2.91 3.32
C ALA A 121 -9.73 -3.52 2.55
N GLN A 122 -10.09 -4.32 1.54
CA GLN A 122 -9.12 -4.76 0.55
C GLN A 122 -8.85 -3.62 -0.43
N HIS A 123 -7.58 -3.27 -0.62
CA HIS A 123 -7.16 -2.19 -1.51
C HIS A 123 -6.18 -2.68 -2.57
N THR A 124 -6.25 -2.07 -3.74
CA THR A 124 -5.30 -2.31 -4.84
C THR A 124 -4.50 -1.05 -5.09
N TYR A 125 -3.19 -1.22 -5.19
CA TYR A 125 -2.23 -0.14 -5.35
C TYR A 125 -1.33 -0.39 -6.54
N PRO A 126 -0.89 0.66 -7.26
CA PRO A 126 0.20 0.54 -8.23
C PRO A 126 1.50 0.23 -7.49
N LEU A 127 2.33 -0.58 -8.12
CA LEU A 127 3.63 -0.98 -7.60
C LEU A 127 4.73 -0.50 -8.54
N GLN A 128 5.65 0.30 -8.02
CA GLN A 128 6.87 0.67 -8.71
C GLN A 128 7.97 -0.33 -8.36
N PHE A 129 8.51 -0.99 -9.39
CA PHE A 129 9.57 -1.96 -9.23
C PHE A 129 10.61 -1.74 -10.32
N ASP A 130 11.75 -1.21 -9.94
CA ASP A 130 12.82 -0.81 -10.83
C ASP A 130 14.19 -1.20 -10.26
N LYS A 131 15.23 -1.11 -11.09
CA LYS A 131 16.60 -1.44 -10.70
C LYS A 131 17.47 -0.20 -10.73
N ASP A 132 18.22 0.01 -9.65
CA ASP A 132 19.27 1.02 -9.57
C ASP A 132 20.65 0.38 -9.34
N GLU A 133 21.67 1.18 -9.05
CA GLU A 133 23.04 0.70 -8.79
C GLU A 133 23.16 -0.21 -7.57
N GLN A 134 22.20 -0.10 -6.62
CA GLN A 134 22.19 -0.87 -5.38
C GLN A 134 21.29 -2.14 -5.48
N GLY A 135 20.69 -2.39 -6.63
CA GLY A 135 19.83 -3.55 -6.88
C GLY A 135 18.37 -3.20 -7.15
N TRP A 136 17.48 -4.16 -6.94
CA TRP A 136 16.05 -3.98 -7.20
C TRP A 136 15.36 -3.21 -6.08
N ARG A 137 14.65 -2.17 -6.46
CA ARG A 137 13.89 -1.27 -5.60
C ARG A 137 12.39 -1.52 -5.73
N TYR A 138 11.74 -1.56 -4.59
CA TYR A 138 10.30 -1.69 -4.45
C TYR A 138 9.74 -0.42 -3.82
N ARG A 139 8.70 0.15 -4.41
CA ARG A 139 7.97 1.26 -3.83
C ARG A 139 6.49 1.10 -4.06
N ALA A 140 5.71 1.18 -2.98
CA ALA A 140 4.27 1.12 -3.01
C ALA A 140 3.67 2.28 -2.22
N ASP A 141 2.88 3.10 -2.89
CA ASP A 141 2.09 4.16 -2.28
C ASP A 141 0.73 3.59 -1.89
N LEU A 142 0.45 3.53 -0.58
CA LEU A 142 -0.79 2.95 -0.05
C LEU A 142 -1.96 3.94 -0.04
N GLY A 143 -1.74 5.17 -0.53
CA GLY A 143 -2.79 6.18 -0.55
C GLY A 143 -3.28 6.59 0.83
N VAL A 144 -4.42 7.27 0.86
CA VAL A 144 -5.04 7.73 2.11
C VAL A 144 -6.12 6.76 2.57
N GLU A 145 -5.86 6.10 3.70
CA GLU A 145 -6.84 5.27 4.39
C GLU A 145 -7.59 6.06 5.45
N ARG A 146 -8.88 5.81 5.59
CA ARG A 146 -9.79 6.45 6.54
C ARG A 146 -10.51 5.40 7.37
N ILE A 147 -10.49 5.60 8.67
CA ILE A 147 -11.06 4.69 9.65
C ILE A 147 -12.06 5.48 10.51
N GLY A 148 -13.25 4.93 10.70
CA GLY A 148 -14.27 5.46 11.61
C GLY A 148 -15.12 6.60 11.04
N TYR A 149 -14.84 7.09 9.83
CA TYR A 149 -15.64 8.16 9.21
C TYR A 149 -15.61 8.10 7.68
N LYS A 150 -16.59 8.76 7.06
CA LYS A 150 -16.68 8.93 5.59
C LYS A 150 -16.10 10.27 5.18
N SER A 151 -15.32 10.26 4.09
CA SER A 151 -14.85 11.50 3.46
C SER A 151 -15.97 12.25 2.77
N SER A 152 -15.99 13.56 2.91
CA SER A 152 -16.84 14.46 2.11
C SER A 152 -16.16 14.92 0.80
N GLY A 153 -14.96 14.39 0.50
CA GLY A 153 -14.16 14.78 -0.68
C GLY A 153 -13.08 15.83 -0.42
N ASN A 154 -13.28 16.73 0.53
CA ASN A 154 -12.33 17.78 0.93
C ASN A 154 -12.02 17.70 2.42
N ASP A 155 -11.47 16.56 2.86
CA ASP A 155 -11.12 16.37 4.26
C ASP A 155 -9.94 17.24 4.66
N THR A 156 -10.21 18.39 5.23
CA THR A 156 -9.17 19.27 5.80
C THR A 156 -8.86 18.91 7.25
N ALA A 157 -9.80 18.28 7.95
CA ALA A 157 -9.66 17.88 9.36
C ALA A 157 -10.46 16.61 9.65
N LEU A 158 -10.07 15.88 10.71
CA LEU A 158 -10.86 14.79 11.26
C LEU A 158 -12.14 15.33 11.94
N PRO A 159 -13.25 14.54 11.95
CA PRO A 159 -14.41 14.82 12.78
C PRO A 159 -14.00 15.16 14.21
N ALA A 160 -14.65 16.17 14.78
CA ALA A 160 -14.31 16.66 16.12
C ALA A 160 -15.20 16.07 17.22
N LYS A 161 -16.37 15.55 16.84
CA LYS A 161 -17.39 15.03 17.74
C LYS A 161 -17.94 13.70 17.26
N ILE A 162 -18.47 12.93 18.20
CA ILE A 162 -19.02 11.60 17.91
C ILE A 162 -20.35 11.66 17.14
N ASP A 163 -21.06 12.77 17.23
CA ASP A 163 -22.30 13.07 16.54
C ASP A 163 -22.12 13.79 15.18
N ASP A 164 -20.88 13.91 14.70
CA ASP A 164 -20.59 14.45 13.39
C ASP A 164 -21.23 13.55 12.29
N PRO A 165 -21.93 14.13 11.30
CA PRO A 165 -22.60 13.35 10.25
C PRO A 165 -21.65 12.45 9.42
N ALA A 166 -20.36 12.74 9.40
CA ALA A 166 -19.36 11.92 8.73
C ALA A 166 -19.00 10.64 9.52
N VAL A 167 -19.25 10.61 10.84
CA VAL A 167 -18.98 9.47 11.71
C VAL A 167 -20.09 8.43 11.54
N TYR A 168 -19.70 7.16 11.43
CA TYR A 168 -20.65 6.04 11.32
C TYR A 168 -20.08 4.81 12.01
N ASP A 169 -20.90 3.79 12.21
CA ASP A 169 -20.47 2.48 12.67
C ASP A 169 -19.59 1.82 11.59
N TRP A 170 -18.28 2.02 11.71
CA TRP A 170 -17.32 1.67 10.67
C TRP A 170 -17.00 0.18 10.67
N ASP A 171 -16.95 -0.44 11.85
CA ASP A 171 -16.58 -1.86 12.03
C ASP A 171 -17.80 -2.78 12.28
N GLY A 172 -19.02 -2.22 12.20
CA GLY A 172 -20.27 -2.99 12.29
C GLY A 172 -20.52 -3.56 13.67
N ASP A 173 -20.02 -2.91 14.73
CA ASP A 173 -20.19 -3.37 16.11
C ASP A 173 -21.40 -2.76 16.84
N GLY A 174 -22.10 -1.84 16.16
CA GLY A 174 -23.26 -1.12 16.68
C GLY A 174 -22.91 0.18 17.40
N LYS A 175 -21.63 0.63 17.32
CA LYS A 175 -21.12 1.84 17.96
C LYS A 175 -20.59 2.83 16.91
N PRO A 176 -20.49 4.10 17.25
CA PRO A 176 -19.98 5.10 16.32
C PRO A 176 -18.46 5.02 16.16
N ALA A 177 -17.99 5.41 14.99
CA ALA A 177 -16.58 5.40 14.61
C ALA A 177 -15.99 3.98 14.53
N ALA A 178 -14.72 3.81 14.83
CA ALA A 178 -14.08 2.51 14.96
C ALA A 178 -13.78 2.21 16.42
N THR A 179 -14.05 1.01 16.89
CA THR A 179 -13.90 0.62 18.30
C THR A 179 -12.55 -0.03 18.54
N LEU A 180 -11.78 0.53 19.48
CA LEU A 180 -10.60 -0.09 20.07
C LEU A 180 -10.91 -0.49 21.52
N LYS A 181 -10.54 -1.70 21.92
CA LYS A 181 -10.66 -2.13 23.31
C LYS A 181 -9.39 -1.80 24.08
N VAL A 182 -9.58 -1.49 25.36
CA VAL A 182 -8.48 -1.21 26.28
C VAL A 182 -8.69 -1.97 27.58
N SER A 183 -7.63 -2.60 28.06
CA SER A 183 -7.59 -3.26 29.36
C SER A 183 -6.53 -2.58 30.23
N ILE A 184 -6.93 -2.16 31.42
CA ILE A 184 -6.10 -1.49 32.41
C ILE A 184 -6.20 -2.29 33.72
N PRO A 185 -5.08 -2.74 34.32
CA PRO A 185 -5.13 -3.50 35.57
C PRO A 185 -5.95 -2.77 36.64
N LEU A 186 -6.78 -3.52 37.34
CA LEU A 186 -7.66 -3.05 38.40
C LEU A 186 -8.81 -2.14 37.98
N LEU A 187 -9.00 -1.89 36.67
CA LEU A 187 -10.14 -1.15 36.15
C LEU A 187 -10.97 -2.08 35.24
N PRO A 188 -12.25 -1.80 35.04
CA PRO A 188 -13.05 -2.47 34.02
C PRO A 188 -12.42 -2.26 32.63
N ASP A 189 -12.53 -3.28 31.77
CA ASP A 189 -12.19 -3.12 30.36
C ASP A 189 -12.98 -1.98 29.75
N GLY A 190 -12.33 -1.24 28.86
CA GLY A 190 -12.90 -0.07 28.24
C GLY A 190 -12.83 -0.09 26.73
N GLU A 191 -13.40 0.93 26.13
CA GLU A 191 -13.45 1.13 24.69
C GLU A 191 -13.17 2.57 24.33
N PHE A 192 -12.47 2.75 23.21
CA PHE A 192 -12.30 4.05 22.56
C PHE A 192 -12.98 4.03 21.22
N TYR A 193 -13.67 5.11 20.89
CA TYR A 193 -14.28 5.36 19.60
C TYR A 193 -13.37 6.31 18.83
N VAL A 194 -12.72 5.80 17.79
CA VAL A 194 -11.64 6.53 17.12
C VAL A 194 -11.95 6.82 15.66
N VAL A 195 -11.50 7.97 15.21
CA VAL A 195 -11.37 8.31 13.79
C VAL A 195 -9.91 8.52 13.47
N GLN A 196 -9.51 8.03 12.30
CA GLN A 196 -8.12 8.11 11.85
C GLN A 196 -8.05 8.32 10.35
N ARG A 197 -7.03 9.04 9.91
CA ARG A 197 -6.56 8.99 8.53
C ARG A 197 -5.05 8.84 8.51
N GLY A 198 -4.59 8.06 7.56
CA GLY A 198 -3.17 7.78 7.39
C GLY A 198 -2.81 7.61 5.92
N HIS A 199 -1.59 8.01 5.57
CA HIS A 199 -1.01 7.77 4.25
C HIS A 199 0.42 7.28 4.45
N SER A 200 0.70 6.09 3.96
CA SER A 200 2.00 5.44 4.10
C SER A 200 2.56 5.02 2.74
N ILE A 201 3.87 5.07 2.62
CA ILE A 201 4.62 4.59 1.46
C ILE A 201 5.58 3.51 1.94
N LEU A 202 5.55 2.37 1.27
CA LEU A 202 6.51 1.29 1.50
C LEU A 202 7.70 1.50 0.57
N ASN A 203 8.90 1.66 1.14
CA ASN A 203 10.15 1.79 0.40
C ASN A 203 11.07 0.64 0.79
N GLY A 204 11.38 -0.25 -0.15
CA GLY A 204 12.12 -1.47 0.13
C GLY A 204 13.08 -1.89 -0.97
N ARG A 205 13.84 -2.94 -0.67
CA ARG A 205 14.76 -3.58 -1.60
C ARG A 205 14.64 -5.09 -1.54
N VAL A 206 14.89 -5.72 -2.67
CA VAL A 206 15.00 -7.16 -2.72
C VAL A 206 16.28 -7.57 -1.98
N VAL A 207 16.11 -8.37 -0.94
CA VAL A 207 17.23 -8.93 -0.15
C VAL A 207 17.60 -10.35 -0.59
N GLN A 208 16.60 -11.07 -1.14
CA GLN A 208 16.76 -12.36 -1.78
C GLN A 208 15.56 -12.62 -2.72
N PRO A 209 15.63 -13.57 -3.66
CA PRO A 209 14.50 -13.90 -4.52
C PRO A 209 13.23 -14.14 -3.70
N GLY A 210 12.14 -13.44 -4.06
CA GLY A 210 10.85 -13.54 -3.36
C GLY A 210 10.79 -12.85 -1.99
N LYS A 211 11.84 -12.11 -1.57
CA LYS A 211 11.83 -11.39 -0.29
C LYS A 211 12.29 -9.95 -0.43
N ILE A 212 11.47 -9.03 0.06
CA ILE A 212 11.73 -7.59 0.11
C ILE A 212 11.68 -7.14 1.55
N GLU A 213 12.62 -6.31 1.94
CA GLU A 213 12.64 -5.65 3.24
C GLU A 213 12.76 -4.14 3.06
N GLY A 214 12.14 -3.38 3.96
CA GLY A 214 12.18 -1.94 3.85
C GLY A 214 11.58 -1.18 5.00
N SER A 215 11.53 0.13 4.82
CA SER A 215 10.97 1.10 5.75
C SER A 215 9.57 1.52 5.34
N ILE A 216 8.80 1.98 6.31
CA ILE A 216 7.48 2.59 6.11
C ILE A 216 7.66 4.10 6.32
N GLU A 217 7.39 4.86 5.27
CA GLU A 217 7.38 6.31 5.30
C GLU A 217 5.94 6.78 5.53
N THR A 218 5.70 7.49 6.62
CA THR A 218 4.37 8.04 6.92
C THR A 218 4.28 9.47 6.41
N GLN A 219 3.45 9.69 5.39
CA GLN A 219 3.19 11.01 4.79
C GLN A 219 2.14 11.79 5.58
N LEU A 220 1.16 11.08 6.10
CA LEU A 220 0.07 11.62 6.91
C LEU A 220 -0.28 10.63 8.02
N PHE A 221 -0.48 11.14 9.22
CA PHE A 221 -1.10 10.39 10.30
C PHE A 221 -1.84 11.35 11.23
N GLU A 222 -3.12 11.16 11.33
CA GLU A 222 -3.97 11.87 12.27
C GLU A 222 -4.94 10.89 12.90
N GLN A 223 -5.10 10.98 14.20
CA GLN A 223 -6.01 10.17 14.99
C GLN A 223 -6.71 11.02 16.03
N ARG A 224 -7.98 10.75 16.27
CA ARG A 224 -8.75 11.38 17.34
C ARG A 224 -9.64 10.37 18.01
N VAL A 225 -9.65 10.42 19.35
CA VAL A 225 -10.65 9.75 20.18
C VAL A 225 -11.85 10.67 20.28
N LEU A 226 -13.00 10.21 19.79
CA LEU A 226 -14.26 10.97 19.84
C LEU A 226 -15.07 10.69 21.10
N GLY A 227 -14.80 9.57 21.77
CA GLY A 227 -15.45 9.14 22.99
C GLY A 227 -14.80 7.89 23.55
N ALA A 228 -15.16 7.58 24.78
CA ALA A 228 -14.71 6.36 25.47
C ALA A 228 -15.79 5.84 26.41
N TRP A 229 -15.76 4.54 26.65
CA TRP A 229 -16.55 3.90 27.69
C TRP A 229 -15.63 3.04 28.58
N PRO A 230 -15.69 3.16 29.90
CA PRO A 230 -16.37 4.22 30.67
C PRO A 230 -15.82 5.62 30.38
N SER A 231 -16.64 6.65 30.58
CA SER A 231 -16.32 8.03 30.19
C SER A 231 -15.08 8.65 30.85
N PHE A 232 -14.64 8.14 31.99
CA PHE A 232 -13.39 8.57 32.63
C PHE A 232 -12.13 8.24 31.81
N LEU A 233 -12.23 7.30 30.85
CA LEU A 233 -11.14 6.97 29.92
C LEU A 233 -11.02 7.98 28.77
N ASN A 234 -11.96 8.90 28.62
CA ASN A 234 -11.96 9.90 27.57
C ASN A 234 -10.82 10.93 27.77
N GLN A 235 -9.61 10.50 27.56
CA GLN A 235 -8.40 11.30 27.65
C GLN A 235 -7.83 11.53 26.25
N SER A 236 -7.39 12.75 25.98
CA SER A 236 -6.72 13.06 24.71
C SER A 236 -5.32 12.45 24.71
N ALA A 237 -5.14 11.42 23.91
CA ALA A 237 -3.82 10.85 23.62
C ALA A 237 -3.28 11.46 22.32
N GLU A 238 -2.05 11.92 22.33
CA GLU A 238 -1.34 12.31 21.11
C GLU A 238 -0.49 11.14 20.64
N VAL A 239 -0.78 10.64 19.45
CA VAL A 239 -0.03 9.53 18.83
C VAL A 239 0.75 10.07 17.64
N LYS A 240 2.06 9.81 17.62
CA LYS A 240 2.95 10.18 16.52
C LYS A 240 3.66 8.94 15.97
N PRO A 241 3.73 8.77 14.65
CA PRO A 241 4.56 7.74 14.05
C PRO A 241 6.04 7.86 14.45
N ASP A 242 6.70 6.73 14.67
CA ASP A 242 8.16 6.65 14.79
C ASP A 242 8.74 5.97 13.52
N PRO A 243 9.21 6.75 12.54
CA PRO A 243 9.72 6.19 11.29
C PRO A 243 10.93 5.27 11.47
N LYS A 244 11.73 5.49 12.54
CA LYS A 244 12.92 4.68 12.81
C LYS A 244 12.58 3.25 13.25
N GLY A 245 11.43 3.08 13.88
CA GLY A 245 10.95 1.77 14.31
C GLY A 245 10.04 1.10 13.28
N SER A 246 9.59 1.84 12.26
CA SER A 246 8.62 1.37 11.30
C SER A 246 9.28 0.68 10.10
N ARG A 247 8.89 -0.57 9.84
CA ARG A 247 9.48 -1.41 8.79
C ARG A 247 8.50 -2.42 8.24
N PHE A 248 8.82 -2.99 7.09
CA PHE A 248 8.04 -4.09 6.53
C PHE A 248 8.93 -5.19 5.95
N VAL A 249 8.34 -6.37 5.83
CA VAL A 249 8.89 -7.51 5.12
C VAL A 249 7.79 -8.06 4.23
N LEU A 250 8.08 -8.21 2.94
CA LEU A 250 7.23 -8.86 1.95
C LEU A 250 7.92 -10.16 1.52
N THR A 251 7.28 -11.30 1.74
CA THR A 251 7.84 -12.62 1.44
C THR A 251 6.87 -13.39 0.54
N GLN A 252 7.38 -14.00 -0.52
CA GLN A 252 6.58 -14.86 -1.40
C GLN A 252 5.94 -16.00 -0.60
N ALA A 253 4.65 -16.24 -0.84
CA ALA A 253 3.85 -17.25 -0.16
C ALA A 253 3.10 -18.11 -1.17
N PRO A 254 3.81 -18.97 -1.93
CA PRO A 254 3.21 -19.75 -3.00
C PRO A 254 2.15 -20.69 -2.45
N GLY A 255 1.02 -20.78 -3.17
CA GLY A 255 -0.10 -21.65 -2.79
C GLY A 255 -0.97 -21.14 -1.64
N VAL A 256 -0.66 -19.99 -1.06
CA VAL A 256 -1.49 -19.34 -0.03
C VAL A 256 -2.58 -18.51 -0.71
N THR A 257 -3.85 -18.84 -0.44
CA THR A 257 -5.02 -18.17 -1.06
C THR A 257 -5.96 -17.53 -0.06
N SER A 258 -5.72 -17.72 1.24
CA SER A 258 -6.58 -17.19 2.30
C SER A 258 -5.79 -16.68 3.49
N CYS A 259 -6.42 -15.81 4.27
CA CYS A 259 -5.88 -15.35 5.55
C CYS A 259 -5.62 -16.49 6.53
N GLU A 260 -6.52 -17.47 6.59
CA GLU A 260 -6.40 -18.62 7.47
C GLU A 260 -5.13 -19.43 7.17
N THR A 261 -4.91 -19.74 5.89
CA THR A 261 -3.70 -20.46 5.45
C THR A 261 -2.44 -19.61 5.72
N LEU A 262 -2.51 -18.28 5.46
CA LEU A 262 -1.39 -17.38 5.69
C LEU A 262 -0.96 -17.34 7.16
N LEU A 263 -1.92 -17.30 8.08
CA LEU A 263 -1.65 -17.22 9.52
C LEU A 263 -1.19 -18.55 10.11
N SER A 264 -1.61 -19.69 9.53
CA SER A 264 -1.17 -21.00 9.98
C SER A 264 0.29 -21.32 9.61
N THR A 265 0.74 -20.87 8.42
CA THR A 265 2.11 -21.10 7.92
C THR A 265 3.18 -20.26 8.63
N GLY A 266 2.80 -19.22 9.36
CA GLY A 266 3.73 -18.34 10.08
C GLY A 266 3.97 -18.69 11.55
N LYS A 267 3.53 -19.85 12.02
CA LYS A 267 3.70 -20.31 13.42
C LYS A 267 4.86 -21.28 13.62
N SER A 268 5.74 -21.44 12.61
CA SER A 268 6.96 -22.27 12.71
C SER A 268 8.19 -21.47 13.14
#